data_07bf5813b7ccef62f2bf23c71b02397c
#
_entry.id   07bf5813b7ccef62f2bf23c71b02397c
#
_cell.length_a   1.000
_cell.length_b   1.000
_cell.length_c   1.000
_cell.angle_alpha   90.00
_cell.angle_beta   90.00
_cell.angle_gamma   90.00
#
_symmetry.space_group_name_H-M   'P 1'
#
loop_
_entity.id
_entity.type
_entity.pdbx_description
1 polymer ?
#
loop_
_entity_poly.entity_id
_entity_poly.type
_entity_poly.pdbx_seq_one_letter_code
_entity_poly.pdbx_strand_id
1 'polypeptide(L)'
;MHLTQLLMINQSRLIKVVAGVLSLLCVVGCDFAKMKKCPSYVATYIDIQGLKLETTSDKMSVEVNPSQGFSNEYDFLAEDSKFAYKYENLCRKHNDLSYNQKISVINGYDFTAQTFISEDFDSIKVTSDKDYDEKHPAGESLNDLCRFVAFSPYKFISSGYKDYYNYSKDNVSKTLAKLAGYLGISEGQKLTCHPIDKMLSDVTAKDLILLGYDNPYPLFRLYFESKPVVSGEHQITVEVRTDEGKIYTATITMNFVAGN
;
A
#
# COMPACT_ATOMS: atom_id res chain seq x y z
N MET A 1 -37.59 -52.38 -32.52
CA MET A 1 -37.81 -50.91 -32.69
C MET A 1 -38.36 -50.21 -31.45
N HIS A 2 -38.92 -50.87 -30.46
CA HIS A 2 -39.47 -50.24 -29.24
C HIS A 2 -38.44 -49.92 -28.15
N LEU A 3 -37.35 -50.69 -28.04
CA LEU A 3 -36.37 -50.50 -26.96
C LEU A 3 -35.50 -49.22 -27.14
N THR A 4 -35.17 -48.88 -28.38
CA THR A 4 -34.34 -47.68 -28.72
C THR A 4 -35.10 -46.38 -28.50
N GLN A 5 -36.42 -46.36 -28.69
CA GLN A 5 -37.23 -45.15 -28.41
C GLN A 5 -37.40 -44.88 -26.91
N LEU A 6 -37.51 -45.95 -26.08
CA LEU A 6 -37.60 -45.79 -24.62
C LEU A 6 -36.27 -45.23 -24.02
N LEU A 7 -35.12 -45.66 -24.54
CA LEU A 7 -33.80 -45.19 -24.12
C LEU A 7 -33.57 -43.70 -24.47
N MET A 8 -34.01 -43.25 -25.64
CA MET A 8 -33.87 -41.84 -26.05
C MET A 8 -34.77 -40.90 -25.25
N ILE A 9 -35.99 -41.34 -24.89
CA ILE A 9 -36.91 -40.56 -24.06
C ILE A 9 -36.36 -40.40 -22.63
N ASN A 10 -35.68 -41.42 -22.10
CA ASN A 10 -35.07 -41.34 -20.76
C ASN A 10 -33.84 -40.44 -20.74
N GLN A 11 -33.02 -40.45 -21.79
CA GLN A 11 -31.86 -39.53 -21.89
C GLN A 11 -32.29 -38.06 -22.00
N SER A 12 -33.32 -37.76 -22.79
CA SER A 12 -33.80 -36.37 -22.91
C SER A 12 -34.42 -35.84 -21.61
N ARG A 13 -35.07 -36.68 -20.82
CA ARG A 13 -35.57 -36.31 -19.48
C ARG A 13 -34.42 -36.11 -18.48
N LEU A 14 -33.41 -36.97 -18.51
CA LEU A 14 -32.23 -36.87 -17.66
C LEU A 14 -31.45 -35.57 -17.95
N ILE A 15 -31.24 -35.22 -19.22
CA ILE A 15 -30.59 -34.01 -19.64
C ILE A 15 -31.36 -32.75 -19.17
N LYS A 16 -32.70 -32.78 -19.26
CA LYS A 16 -33.51 -31.64 -18.77
C LYS A 16 -33.50 -31.52 -17.25
N VAL A 17 -33.45 -32.62 -16.50
CA VAL A 17 -33.32 -32.59 -15.04
C VAL A 17 -31.92 -32.10 -14.63
N VAL A 18 -30.86 -32.57 -15.27
CA VAL A 18 -29.49 -32.13 -15.01
C VAL A 18 -29.31 -30.65 -15.36
N ALA A 19 -29.85 -30.19 -16.51
CA ALA A 19 -29.83 -28.79 -16.88
C ALA A 19 -30.63 -27.90 -15.90
N GLY A 20 -31.79 -28.41 -15.42
CA GLY A 20 -32.59 -27.75 -14.40
C GLY A 20 -31.88 -27.63 -13.04
N VAL A 21 -31.18 -28.67 -12.61
CA VAL A 21 -30.40 -28.69 -11.37
C VAL A 21 -29.16 -27.80 -11.49
N LEU A 22 -28.47 -27.81 -12.65
CA LEU A 22 -27.34 -26.87 -12.88
C LEU A 22 -27.80 -25.41 -12.90
N SER A 23 -28.96 -25.12 -13.52
CA SER A 23 -29.50 -23.75 -13.49
C SER A 23 -29.95 -23.34 -12.10
N LEU A 24 -30.50 -24.22 -11.27
CA LEU A 24 -30.82 -23.94 -9.87
C LEU A 24 -29.55 -23.72 -9.03
N LEU A 25 -28.48 -24.50 -9.25
CA LEU A 25 -27.20 -24.32 -8.56
C LEU A 25 -26.51 -22.98 -8.92
N CYS A 26 -26.70 -22.52 -10.15
CA CYS A 26 -26.21 -21.19 -10.54
C CYS A 26 -27.00 -20.04 -9.89
N VAL A 27 -28.24 -20.24 -9.48
CA VAL A 27 -29.07 -19.19 -8.84
C VAL A 27 -28.88 -19.15 -7.32
N VAL A 28 -28.43 -20.22 -6.70
CA VAL A 28 -28.26 -20.32 -5.23
C VAL A 28 -26.84 -19.91 -4.79
N GLY A 29 -25.89 -19.71 -5.73
CA GLY A 29 -24.48 -19.43 -5.44
C GLY A 29 -23.99 -18.02 -5.81
N CYS A 30 -24.84 -17.14 -6.30
CA CYS A 30 -24.45 -15.75 -6.57
C CYS A 30 -24.94 -14.86 -5.44
N ASP A 31 -24.13 -14.70 -4.41
CA ASP A 31 -24.16 -13.46 -3.64
C ASP A 31 -23.75 -12.34 -4.62
N PHE A 32 -24.76 -11.68 -5.18
CA PHE A 32 -24.53 -10.57 -6.11
C PHE A 32 -23.76 -9.49 -5.40
N ALA A 33 -22.59 -9.16 -5.93
CA ALA A 33 -21.83 -7.99 -5.49
C ALA A 33 -22.77 -6.79 -5.44
N LYS A 34 -22.92 -6.20 -4.25
CA LYS A 34 -23.73 -4.98 -4.10
C LYS A 34 -22.84 -3.78 -4.33
N MET A 35 -23.24 -2.91 -5.25
CA MET A 35 -22.57 -1.63 -5.46
C MET A 35 -22.94 -0.67 -4.34
N LYS A 36 -21.94 -0.24 -3.56
CA LYS A 36 -22.07 0.79 -2.53
C LYS A 36 -21.42 2.09 -3.00
N LYS A 37 -22.00 3.22 -2.63
CA LYS A 37 -21.42 4.53 -2.90
C LYS A 37 -20.47 4.88 -1.75
N CYS A 38 -19.20 5.12 -2.08
CA CYS A 38 -18.20 5.64 -1.16
C CYS A 38 -17.95 7.12 -1.50
N PRO A 39 -18.10 8.06 -0.55
CA PRO A 39 -17.95 9.49 -0.83
C PRO A 39 -16.50 9.89 -1.07
N SER A 40 -15.54 9.14 -0.53
CA SER A 40 -14.10 9.43 -0.54
C SER A 40 -13.34 8.58 -1.56
N TYR A 41 -12.10 8.96 -1.84
CA TYR A 41 -11.14 8.16 -2.59
C TYR A 41 -10.61 7.00 -1.73
N VAL A 42 -10.17 7.31 -0.51
CA VAL A 42 -9.76 6.27 0.46
C VAL A 42 -11.01 5.64 1.03
N ALA A 43 -11.20 4.36 0.77
CA ALA A 43 -12.37 3.63 1.24
C ALA A 43 -12.16 3.02 2.62
N THR A 44 -10.90 2.71 2.95
CA THR A 44 -10.53 2.05 4.21
C THR A 44 -9.26 2.67 4.78
N TYR A 45 -9.29 2.98 6.07
CA TYR A 45 -8.12 3.34 6.87
C TYR A 45 -7.82 2.24 7.87
N ILE A 46 -6.54 1.96 8.11
CA ILE A 46 -6.09 0.94 9.05
C ILE A 46 -5.08 1.52 10.04
N ASP A 47 -5.24 1.17 11.32
CA ASP A 47 -4.23 1.47 12.33
C ASP A 47 -3.12 0.43 12.27
N ILE A 48 -1.86 0.87 12.20
CA ILE A 48 -0.71 -0.02 12.28
C ILE A 48 -0.26 -0.22 13.73
N GLN A 49 0.29 -1.40 14.04
CA GLN A 49 0.83 -1.70 15.37
C GLN A 49 2.31 -1.38 15.48
N GLY A 50 3.01 -1.28 14.36
CA GLY A 50 4.45 -1.04 14.29
C GLY A 50 4.95 -1.10 12.87
N LEU A 51 6.26 -1.07 12.72
CA LEU A 51 6.95 -1.19 11.44
C LEU A 51 7.71 -2.52 11.35
N LYS A 52 7.83 -3.04 10.14
CA LYS A 52 8.68 -4.16 9.75
C LYS A 52 9.61 -3.69 8.64
N LEU A 53 10.88 -4.02 8.79
CA LEU A 53 11.90 -3.74 7.78
C LEU A 53 12.27 -5.02 7.02
N GLU A 54 12.41 -4.93 5.71
CA GLU A 54 12.86 -6.02 4.86
C GLU A 54 13.94 -5.51 3.90
N THR A 55 15.04 -6.24 3.77
CA THR A 55 16.08 -5.93 2.78
C THR A 55 15.62 -6.37 1.40
N THR A 56 15.90 -5.55 0.40
CA THR A 56 15.65 -5.93 -0.99
C THR A 56 16.81 -6.76 -1.56
N SER A 57 16.61 -7.33 -2.72
CA SER A 57 17.61 -8.20 -3.38
C SER A 57 18.94 -7.50 -3.70
N ASP A 58 18.95 -6.17 -3.82
CA ASP A 58 20.17 -5.38 -4.07
C ASP A 58 21.00 -5.09 -2.82
N LYS A 59 20.49 -5.48 -1.63
CA LYS A 59 21.16 -5.31 -0.33
C LYS A 59 21.57 -3.87 0.02
N MET A 60 21.09 -2.90 -0.75
CA MET A 60 21.33 -1.47 -0.57
C MET A 60 20.06 -0.70 -0.25
N SER A 61 18.96 -1.41 -0.10
CA SER A 61 17.69 -0.78 0.22
C SER A 61 16.89 -1.58 1.25
N VAL A 62 16.04 -0.86 1.94
CA VAL A 62 15.12 -1.37 2.96
C VAL A 62 13.70 -1.00 2.57
N GLU A 63 12.82 -1.98 2.51
CA GLU A 63 11.38 -1.77 2.47
C GLU A 63 10.86 -1.56 3.88
N VAL A 64 10.03 -0.55 4.04
CA VAL A 64 9.36 -0.25 5.30
C VAL A 64 7.88 -0.58 5.14
N ASN A 65 7.44 -1.57 5.87
CA ASN A 65 6.09 -2.10 5.85
C ASN A 65 5.42 -1.92 7.22
N PRO A 66 4.08 -1.88 7.31
CA PRO A 66 3.42 -2.12 8.57
C PRO A 66 3.83 -3.50 9.12
N SER A 67 4.04 -3.59 10.44
CA SER A 67 4.18 -4.90 11.10
C SER A 67 2.90 -5.71 10.97
N GLN A 68 2.98 -7.03 11.10
CA GLN A 68 1.82 -7.91 10.96
C GLN A 68 0.71 -7.53 11.96
N GLY A 69 -0.52 -7.47 11.43
CA GLY A 69 -1.73 -7.17 12.18
C GLY A 69 -2.07 -5.68 12.20
N PHE A 70 -3.34 -5.41 11.93
CA PHE A 70 -3.94 -4.10 12.12
C PHE A 70 -4.71 -4.12 13.44
N SER A 71 -4.66 -3.02 14.20
CA SER A 71 -5.42 -2.96 15.45
C SER A 71 -6.87 -2.59 15.22
N ASN A 72 -7.14 -1.75 14.23
CA ASN A 72 -8.47 -1.32 13.84
C ASN A 72 -8.53 -1.07 12.33
N GLU A 73 -9.73 -1.20 11.81
CA GLU A 73 -10.09 -0.87 10.43
C GLU A 73 -11.27 0.10 10.46
N TYR A 74 -11.17 1.18 9.70
CA TYR A 74 -12.18 2.22 9.60
C TYR A 74 -12.57 2.35 8.13
N ASP A 75 -13.78 1.97 7.79
CA ASP A 75 -14.25 1.99 6.41
C ASP A 75 -15.57 2.75 6.26
N PHE A 76 -15.94 3.01 5.02
CA PHE A 76 -17.17 3.71 4.68
C PHE A 76 -18.45 2.87 4.92
N LEU A 77 -18.31 1.61 5.28
CA LEU A 77 -19.40 0.67 5.61
C LEU A 77 -19.55 0.48 7.12
N ALA A 78 -18.70 1.11 7.94
CA ALA A 78 -18.71 0.91 9.38
C ALA A 78 -20.08 1.19 9.99
N GLU A 79 -20.68 0.18 10.59
CA GLU A 79 -21.96 0.28 11.30
C GLU A 79 -21.76 0.77 12.74
N ASP A 80 -20.58 0.51 13.33
CA ASP A 80 -20.22 1.04 14.65
C ASP A 80 -19.99 2.55 14.55
N SER A 81 -20.72 3.30 15.35
CA SER A 81 -20.67 4.77 15.35
C SER A 81 -19.28 5.34 15.64
N LYS A 82 -18.45 4.65 16.44
CA LYS A 82 -17.09 5.07 16.76
C LYS A 82 -16.17 4.92 15.53
N PHE A 83 -16.28 3.82 14.81
CA PHE A 83 -15.47 3.57 13.60
C PHE A 83 -15.92 4.46 12.44
N ALA A 84 -17.21 4.61 12.24
CA ALA A 84 -17.76 5.55 11.26
C ALA A 84 -17.29 7.00 11.54
N TYR A 85 -17.33 7.44 12.79
CA TYR A 85 -16.86 8.77 13.18
C TYR A 85 -15.35 8.97 12.93
N LYS A 86 -14.51 7.96 13.27
CA LYS A 86 -13.06 8.02 12.99
C LYS A 86 -12.80 8.08 11.49
N TYR A 87 -13.50 7.25 10.70
CA TYR A 87 -13.41 7.28 9.23
C TYR A 87 -13.73 8.66 8.65
N GLU A 88 -14.87 9.23 9.06
CA GLU A 88 -15.27 10.57 8.59
C GLU A 88 -14.25 11.65 8.96
N ASN A 89 -13.67 11.58 10.17
CA ASN A 89 -12.65 12.54 10.60
C ASN A 89 -11.38 12.42 9.76
N LEU A 90 -10.96 11.20 9.41
CA LEU A 90 -9.80 10.97 8.53
C LEU A 90 -10.08 11.51 7.12
N CYS A 91 -11.28 11.25 6.57
CA CYS A 91 -11.68 11.84 5.30
C CYS A 91 -11.67 13.39 5.33
N ARG A 92 -12.15 13.99 6.42
CA ARG A 92 -12.11 15.46 6.60
C ARG A 92 -10.69 16.00 6.74
N LYS A 93 -9.83 15.32 7.50
CA LYS A 93 -8.41 15.66 7.67
C LYS A 93 -7.71 15.77 6.31
N HIS A 94 -7.99 14.84 5.40
CA HIS A 94 -7.38 14.79 4.07
C HIS A 94 -8.16 15.55 2.99
N ASN A 95 -9.33 16.17 3.35
CA ASN A 95 -10.26 16.79 2.40
C ASN A 95 -10.77 15.81 1.32
N ASP A 96 -10.98 14.55 1.71
CA ASP A 96 -11.39 13.44 0.84
C ASP A 96 -12.90 13.15 1.00
N LEU A 97 -13.75 14.06 0.52
CA LEU A 97 -15.20 14.05 0.82
C LEU A 97 -16.11 13.98 -0.41
N SER A 98 -15.56 14.02 -1.62
CA SER A 98 -16.38 14.23 -2.82
C SER A 98 -15.98 13.41 -4.06
N TYR A 99 -15.19 12.34 -3.86
CA TYR A 99 -14.79 11.46 -4.95
C TYR A 99 -15.99 10.67 -5.52
N ASN A 100 -16.89 10.23 -4.64
CA ASN A 100 -18.16 9.60 -5.00
C ASN A 100 -18.01 8.34 -5.88
N GLN A 101 -17.07 7.48 -5.56
CA GLN A 101 -16.86 6.23 -6.26
C GLN A 101 -17.94 5.19 -5.94
N LYS A 102 -18.06 4.19 -6.83
CA LYS A 102 -18.88 3.01 -6.60
C LYS A 102 -17.98 1.83 -6.32
N ILE A 103 -18.16 1.20 -5.17
CA ILE A 103 -17.38 0.06 -4.71
C ILE A 103 -18.24 -1.19 -4.74
N SER A 104 -17.67 -2.28 -5.25
CA SER A 104 -18.31 -3.61 -5.25
C SER A 104 -18.06 -4.28 -3.90
N VAL A 105 -19.13 -4.54 -3.17
CA VAL A 105 -19.07 -5.20 -1.86
C VAL A 105 -19.67 -6.60 -1.96
N ILE A 106 -18.89 -7.63 -1.60
CA ILE A 106 -19.32 -9.01 -1.55
C ILE A 106 -19.16 -9.50 -0.11
N ASN A 107 -20.25 -9.99 0.49
CA ASN A 107 -20.26 -10.46 1.88
C ASN A 107 -19.73 -9.45 2.91
N GLY A 108 -19.93 -8.16 2.67
CA GLY A 108 -19.43 -7.10 3.56
C GLY A 108 -17.97 -6.70 3.32
N TYR A 109 -17.26 -7.37 2.40
CA TYR A 109 -15.88 -7.04 2.04
C TYR A 109 -15.87 -6.33 0.68
N ASP A 110 -15.06 -5.28 0.58
CA ASP A 110 -14.77 -4.69 -0.70
C ASP A 110 -13.43 -5.22 -1.24
N PHE A 111 -13.38 -5.48 -2.56
CA PHE A 111 -12.20 -6.03 -3.23
C PHE A 111 -11.49 -4.99 -4.10
N THR A 112 -11.98 -3.76 -4.13
CA THR A 112 -11.48 -2.72 -5.05
C THR A 112 -11.18 -1.41 -4.34
N ALA A 113 -11.28 -1.38 -3.00
CA ALA A 113 -11.14 -0.17 -2.24
C ALA A 113 -9.67 0.17 -1.95
N GLN A 114 -9.35 1.44 -2.09
CA GLN A 114 -8.05 1.96 -1.68
C GLN A 114 -7.95 1.96 -0.17
N THR A 115 -6.95 1.24 0.33
CA THR A 115 -6.66 1.12 1.76
C THR A 115 -5.36 1.85 2.08
N PHE A 116 -5.41 2.71 3.10
CA PHE A 116 -4.24 3.46 3.60
C PHE A 116 -4.15 3.37 5.11
N ILE A 117 -2.96 3.67 5.65
CA ILE A 117 -2.81 3.80 7.11
C ILE A 117 -3.55 5.04 7.60
N SER A 118 -4.07 4.99 8.83
CA SER A 118 -4.85 6.07 9.45
C SER A 118 -3.98 7.23 9.95
N GLU A 119 -2.69 6.98 10.14
CA GLU A 119 -1.71 7.93 10.66
C GLU A 119 -0.91 8.53 9.52
N ASP A 120 -0.78 9.86 9.48
CA ASP A 120 0.22 10.52 8.65
C ASP A 120 1.54 10.57 9.40
N PHE A 121 2.65 10.61 8.67
CA PHE A 121 3.95 10.74 9.30
C PHE A 121 4.44 12.19 9.25
N ASP A 122 5.17 12.58 10.29
CA ASP A 122 5.78 13.91 10.43
C ASP A 122 7.26 13.89 10.05
N SER A 123 7.97 12.85 10.48
CA SER A 123 9.39 12.71 10.21
C SER A 123 9.87 11.27 10.21
N ILE A 124 10.99 11.05 9.53
CA ILE A 124 11.69 9.76 9.47
C ILE A 124 13.16 10.01 9.81
N LYS A 125 13.74 9.18 10.68
CA LYS A 125 15.16 9.15 11.01
C LYS A 125 15.73 7.77 10.77
N VAL A 126 16.89 7.71 10.12
CA VAL A 126 17.65 6.48 9.89
C VAL A 126 18.97 6.59 10.61
N THR A 127 19.38 5.55 11.35
CA THR A 127 20.65 5.52 12.05
C THR A 127 21.33 4.16 11.89
N SER A 128 22.63 4.10 12.15
CA SER A 128 23.41 2.85 12.25
C SER A 128 23.99 2.70 13.66
N ASP A 129 24.14 1.47 14.15
CA ASP A 129 24.80 1.14 15.41
C ASP A 129 26.33 1.28 15.33
N LYS A 130 26.88 1.46 14.13
CA LYS A 130 28.31 1.63 13.85
C LYS A 130 28.55 2.86 13.01
N ASP A 131 29.80 3.34 13.04
CA ASP A 131 30.23 4.42 12.17
C ASP A 131 30.00 4.03 10.71
N TYR A 132 29.25 4.87 9.99
CA TYR A 132 28.99 4.68 8.58
C TYR A 132 30.12 5.29 7.73
N ASP A 133 30.52 6.50 8.08
CA ASP A 133 31.69 7.21 7.60
C ASP A 133 32.16 8.24 8.64
N GLU A 134 33.16 9.05 8.30
CA GLU A 134 33.73 10.07 9.21
C GLU A 134 32.72 11.12 9.68
N LYS A 135 31.67 11.39 8.87
CA LYS A 135 30.63 12.37 9.18
C LYS A 135 29.43 11.76 9.88
N HIS A 136 29.27 10.44 9.79
CA HIS A 136 28.15 9.71 10.33
C HIS A 136 28.65 8.65 11.30
N PRO A 137 29.11 9.03 12.51
CA PRO A 137 29.44 8.09 13.57
C PRO A 137 28.18 7.34 14.04
N ALA A 138 28.38 6.27 14.79
CA ALA A 138 27.30 5.44 15.33
C ALA A 138 26.22 6.29 16.03
N GLY A 139 24.95 6.06 15.65
CA GLY A 139 23.78 6.78 16.18
C GLY A 139 23.46 8.11 15.52
N GLU A 140 24.35 8.65 14.69
CA GLU A 140 24.05 9.82 13.89
C GLU A 140 23.07 9.53 12.74
N SER A 141 22.38 10.57 12.27
CA SER A 141 21.40 10.44 11.19
C SER A 141 22.07 10.15 9.86
N LEU A 142 21.55 9.18 9.14
CA LEU A 142 21.94 8.83 7.77
C LEU A 142 20.96 9.42 6.72
N ASN A 143 20.13 10.38 7.08
CA ASN A 143 19.07 10.86 6.19
C ASN A 143 19.59 11.50 4.90
N ASP A 144 20.76 12.11 4.93
CA ASP A 144 21.45 12.68 3.77
C ASP A 144 22.19 11.62 2.90
N LEU A 145 22.27 10.39 3.37
CA LEU A 145 22.80 9.25 2.63
C LEU A 145 21.70 8.34 2.09
N CYS A 146 20.45 8.57 2.48
CA CYS A 146 19.31 7.75 2.10
C CYS A 146 18.40 8.48 1.12
N ARG A 147 18.09 7.85 0.00
CA ARG A 147 17.01 8.26 -0.90
C ARG A 147 15.70 7.65 -0.44
N PHE A 148 14.70 8.49 -0.26
CA PHE A 148 13.33 8.11 0.07
C PHE A 148 12.51 7.94 -1.20
N VAL A 149 11.83 6.79 -1.33
CA VAL A 149 10.96 6.50 -2.46
C VAL A 149 9.63 5.95 -1.97
N ALA A 150 8.56 6.59 -2.36
CA ALA A 150 7.20 6.24 -1.99
C ALA A 150 6.18 6.66 -3.06
N PHE A 151 4.93 6.30 -2.83
CA PHE A 151 3.77 6.84 -3.54
C PHE A 151 2.78 7.40 -2.54
N SER A 152 2.00 8.42 -2.96
CA SER A 152 0.92 8.99 -2.17
C SER A 152 -0.18 9.54 -3.07
N PRO A 153 -1.46 9.32 -2.76
CA PRO A 153 -2.59 9.92 -3.45
C PRO A 153 -2.88 11.35 -2.99
N TYR A 154 -2.14 11.90 -2.02
CA TYR A 154 -2.46 13.18 -1.40
C TYR A 154 -2.58 14.33 -2.42
N LYS A 155 -1.71 14.39 -3.42
CA LYS A 155 -1.80 15.38 -4.50
C LYS A 155 -3.08 15.24 -5.31
N PHE A 156 -3.46 14.02 -5.66
CA PHE A 156 -4.69 13.73 -6.38
C PHE A 156 -5.91 14.18 -5.57
N ILE A 157 -5.99 13.81 -4.30
CA ILE A 157 -7.09 14.17 -3.39
C ILE A 157 -7.14 15.69 -3.20
N SER A 158 -6.03 16.33 -2.84
CA SER A 158 -5.97 17.76 -2.54
C SER A 158 -6.24 18.66 -3.75
N SER A 159 -6.05 18.16 -4.98
CA SER A 159 -6.41 18.84 -6.23
C SER A 159 -7.91 18.77 -6.57
N GLY A 160 -8.73 18.14 -5.73
CA GLY A 160 -10.11 17.79 -6.04
C GLY A 160 -10.21 16.70 -7.10
N TYR A 161 -9.33 15.71 -7.01
CA TYR A 161 -9.28 14.49 -7.84
C TYR A 161 -8.99 14.75 -9.32
N LYS A 162 -8.15 15.72 -9.61
CA LYS A 162 -7.84 16.14 -10.99
C LYS A 162 -6.39 15.94 -11.38
N ASP A 163 -5.47 16.00 -10.41
CA ASP A 163 -4.03 15.89 -10.65
C ASP A 163 -3.60 14.43 -10.67
N TYR A 164 -3.55 13.87 -11.88
CA TYR A 164 -3.03 12.53 -12.12
C TYR A 164 -1.55 12.59 -12.50
N TYR A 165 -0.79 11.62 -12.06
CA TYR A 165 0.60 11.44 -12.51
C TYR A 165 0.66 10.52 -13.72
N ASN A 166 1.30 10.97 -14.81
CA ASN A 166 1.57 10.13 -15.97
C ASN A 166 2.96 9.49 -15.78
N TYR A 167 2.98 8.20 -15.47
CA TYR A 167 4.24 7.52 -15.20
C TYR A 167 5.09 7.38 -16.46
N SER A 168 6.37 7.76 -16.37
CA SER A 168 7.38 7.48 -17.40
C SER A 168 8.71 7.13 -16.73
N LYS A 169 9.31 6.03 -17.18
CA LYS A 169 10.62 5.56 -16.68
C LYS A 169 11.74 6.55 -16.92
N ASP A 170 11.63 7.34 -17.98
CA ASP A 170 12.65 8.33 -18.36
C ASP A 170 12.65 9.57 -17.42
N ASN A 171 11.55 9.77 -16.70
CA ASN A 171 11.34 10.93 -15.82
C ASN A 171 11.53 10.62 -14.34
N VAL A 172 11.97 9.41 -14.00
CA VAL A 172 12.12 8.97 -12.61
C VAL A 172 13.50 8.36 -12.36
N SER A 173 13.94 8.32 -11.09
CA SER A 173 15.18 7.63 -10.75
C SER A 173 15.09 6.13 -11.05
N LYS A 174 16.24 5.49 -11.19
CA LYS A 174 16.33 4.02 -11.33
C LYS A 174 15.67 3.32 -10.13
N THR A 175 15.74 3.93 -8.98
CA THR A 175 15.20 3.47 -7.71
C THR A 175 13.67 3.45 -7.75
N LEU A 176 13.06 4.56 -8.15
CA LEU A 176 11.61 4.64 -8.33
C LEU A 176 11.14 3.71 -9.44
N ALA A 177 11.88 3.61 -10.55
CA ALA A 177 11.56 2.68 -11.64
C ALA A 177 11.52 1.22 -11.15
N LYS A 178 12.43 0.79 -10.26
CA LYS A 178 12.41 -0.54 -9.65
C LYS A 178 11.17 -0.72 -8.75
N LEU A 179 10.83 0.26 -7.92
CA LEU A 179 9.63 0.21 -7.09
C LEU A 179 8.36 0.14 -7.94
N ALA A 180 8.26 0.99 -8.97
CA ALA A 180 7.13 0.99 -9.90
C ALA A 180 6.97 -0.38 -10.61
N GLY A 181 8.08 -0.99 -11.05
CA GLY A 181 8.07 -2.34 -11.62
C GLY A 181 7.60 -3.41 -10.64
N TYR A 182 8.00 -3.33 -9.37
CA TYR A 182 7.53 -4.22 -8.30
C TYR A 182 6.01 -4.08 -8.06
N LEU A 183 5.50 -2.85 -8.13
CA LEU A 183 4.06 -2.54 -7.99
C LEU A 183 3.26 -2.79 -9.28
N GLY A 184 3.89 -3.30 -10.36
CA GLY A 184 3.21 -3.57 -11.63
C GLY A 184 2.84 -2.32 -12.44
N ILE A 185 3.44 -1.16 -12.13
CA ILE A 185 3.17 0.10 -12.82
C ILE A 185 3.84 0.07 -14.20
N SER A 186 3.06 0.35 -15.24
CA SER A 186 3.48 0.31 -16.63
C SER A 186 3.81 1.71 -17.19
N GLU A 187 4.68 1.77 -18.21
CA GLU A 187 4.97 3.00 -18.94
C GLU A 187 3.68 3.63 -19.49
N GLY A 188 3.56 4.95 -19.34
CA GLY A 188 2.38 5.71 -19.79
C GLY A 188 1.14 5.54 -18.93
N GLN A 189 1.21 4.76 -17.83
CA GLN A 189 0.06 4.58 -16.94
C GLN A 189 -0.27 5.88 -16.21
N LYS A 190 -1.57 6.19 -16.17
CA LYS A 190 -2.11 7.32 -15.43
C LYS A 190 -2.42 6.89 -13.99
N LEU A 191 -1.73 7.48 -13.03
CA LEU A 191 -1.78 7.12 -11.62
C LEU A 191 -2.52 8.19 -10.81
N THR A 192 -3.26 7.77 -9.81
CA THR A 192 -3.81 8.62 -8.75
C THR A 192 -2.78 8.87 -7.64
N CYS A 193 -1.89 7.90 -7.42
CA CYS A 193 -0.79 8.05 -6.49
C CYS A 193 0.42 8.68 -7.18
N HIS A 194 0.89 9.80 -6.66
CA HIS A 194 2.08 10.49 -7.14
C HIS A 194 3.34 9.87 -6.52
N PRO A 195 4.41 9.70 -7.29
CA PRO A 195 5.69 9.26 -6.76
C PRO A 195 6.34 10.36 -5.92
N ILE A 196 7.04 9.95 -4.88
CA ILE A 196 7.94 10.76 -4.07
C ILE A 196 9.32 10.12 -4.21
N ASP A 197 10.29 10.89 -4.67
CA ASP A 197 11.63 10.39 -4.99
C ASP A 197 12.66 11.50 -4.76
N LYS A 198 13.21 11.55 -3.55
CA LYS A 198 14.15 12.58 -3.09
C LYS A 198 15.06 12.06 -1.99
N MET A 199 16.11 12.82 -1.63
CA MET A 199 16.90 12.52 -0.44
C MET A 199 16.01 12.61 0.79
N LEU A 200 16.21 11.71 1.76
CA LEU A 200 15.41 11.69 2.98
C LEU A 200 15.58 12.96 3.80
N SER A 201 16.76 13.62 3.72
CA SER A 201 17.00 14.94 4.30
C SER A 201 16.10 16.05 3.75
N ASP A 202 15.59 15.88 2.52
CA ASP A 202 14.72 16.84 1.83
C ASP A 202 13.22 16.50 1.95
N VAL A 203 12.91 15.39 2.63
CA VAL A 203 11.53 14.97 2.88
C VAL A 203 10.90 15.85 3.94
N THR A 204 9.69 16.31 3.67
CA THR A 204 8.89 17.11 4.59
C THR A 204 7.63 16.35 5.03
N ALA A 205 7.00 16.79 6.11
CA ALA A 205 5.74 16.20 6.58
C ALA A 205 4.66 16.12 5.48
N LYS A 206 4.64 17.08 4.53
CA LYS A 206 3.71 17.03 3.38
C LYS A 206 3.95 15.87 2.44
N ASP A 207 5.18 15.38 2.35
CA ASP A 207 5.54 14.22 1.53
C ASP A 207 5.14 12.89 2.22
N LEU A 208 4.79 12.94 3.50
CA LEU A 208 4.55 11.77 4.35
C LEU A 208 3.06 11.53 4.66
N ILE A 209 2.17 12.23 3.94
CA ILE A 209 0.71 12.10 4.05
C ILE A 209 0.23 10.95 3.16
N LEU A 210 -0.59 10.04 3.71
CA LEU A 210 -1.20 8.92 2.98
C LEU A 210 -0.18 8.10 2.15
N LEU A 211 0.88 7.62 2.80
CA LEU A 211 1.88 6.81 2.11
C LEU A 211 1.33 5.44 1.72
N GLY A 212 1.65 5.00 0.49
CA GLY A 212 1.27 3.72 -0.11
C GLY A 212 0.81 3.87 -1.56
N TYR A 213 0.59 2.73 -2.21
CA TYR A 213 0.05 2.62 -3.58
C TYR A 213 -1.08 1.60 -3.58
N ASP A 214 -2.35 2.06 -3.54
CA ASP A 214 -3.58 1.23 -3.51
C ASP A 214 -3.61 0.15 -2.40
N ASN A 215 -2.54 0.04 -1.65
CA ASN A 215 -2.28 -0.93 -0.59
C ASN A 215 -1.15 -0.37 0.28
N PRO A 216 -1.18 -0.50 1.59
CA PRO A 216 -0.13 0.01 2.47
C PRO A 216 1.21 -0.75 2.38
N TYR A 217 1.42 -1.64 1.43
CA TYR A 217 2.64 -2.44 1.30
C TYR A 217 3.37 -2.22 -0.03
N PRO A 218 4.63 -1.75 -0.03
CA PRO A 218 5.33 -1.12 1.09
C PRO A 218 4.82 0.31 1.34
N LEU A 219 4.97 0.82 2.56
CA LEU A 219 4.71 2.24 2.85
C LEU A 219 5.70 3.11 2.08
N PHE A 220 6.98 2.74 2.14
CA PHE A 220 8.07 3.40 1.43
C PHE A 220 9.31 2.51 1.36
N ARG A 221 10.27 2.92 0.54
CA ARG A 221 11.62 2.33 0.48
C ARG A 221 12.68 3.37 0.79
N LEU A 222 13.73 2.92 1.45
CA LEU A 222 14.95 3.69 1.70
C LEU A 222 16.09 3.04 0.93
N TYR A 223 16.81 3.82 0.15
CA TYR A 223 18.00 3.40 -0.56
C TYR A 223 19.22 4.10 -0.03
N PHE A 224 20.27 3.36 0.31
CA PHE A 224 21.56 3.91 0.67
C PHE A 224 22.32 4.27 -0.60
N GLU A 225 22.53 5.57 -0.83
CA GLU A 225 23.25 6.08 -2.00
C GLU A 225 24.77 5.83 -1.92
N SER A 226 25.27 5.59 -0.72
CA SER A 226 26.67 5.21 -0.45
C SER A 226 26.72 3.98 0.43
N LYS A 227 27.89 3.35 0.46
CA LYS A 227 28.22 2.25 1.34
C LYS A 227 29.04 2.74 2.51
N PRO A 228 29.03 2.06 3.66
CA PRO A 228 29.92 2.41 4.76
C PRO A 228 31.39 2.22 4.36
N VAL A 229 32.28 2.94 5.03
CA VAL A 229 33.72 2.86 4.77
C VAL A 229 34.33 1.54 5.22
N VAL A 230 33.69 0.84 6.15
CA VAL A 230 34.13 -0.47 6.65
C VAL A 230 33.06 -1.50 6.33
N SER A 231 33.48 -2.63 5.70
CA SER A 231 32.58 -3.77 5.47
C SER A 231 32.13 -4.38 6.79
N GLY A 232 30.91 -4.85 6.83
CA GLY A 232 30.39 -5.60 7.97
C GLY A 232 28.90 -5.49 8.17
N GLU A 233 28.44 -6.04 9.25
CA GLU A 233 27.04 -5.96 9.67
C GLU A 233 26.80 -4.64 10.41
N HIS A 234 25.75 -3.94 10.01
CA HIS A 234 25.22 -2.76 10.66
C HIS A 234 23.78 -3.04 11.10
N GLN A 235 23.43 -2.63 12.30
CA GLN A 235 22.05 -2.57 12.75
C GLN A 235 21.47 -1.21 12.27
N ILE A 236 20.70 -1.26 11.21
CA ILE A 236 20.03 -0.08 10.69
C ILE A 236 18.70 0.08 11.40
N THR A 237 18.51 1.21 12.05
CA THR A 237 17.28 1.55 12.76
C THR A 237 16.55 2.65 12.00
N VAL A 238 15.27 2.42 11.75
CA VAL A 238 14.34 3.40 11.18
C VAL A 238 13.35 3.80 12.26
N GLU A 239 13.34 5.07 12.58
CA GLU A 239 12.36 5.72 13.46
C GLU A 239 11.42 6.56 12.62
N VAL A 240 10.11 6.39 12.80
CA VAL A 240 9.07 7.17 12.15
C VAL A 240 8.21 7.81 13.22
N ARG A 241 8.07 9.12 13.16
CA ARG A 241 7.16 9.88 14.02
C ARG A 241 5.88 10.21 13.25
N THR A 242 4.74 10.00 13.88
CA THR A 242 3.45 10.40 13.32
C THR A 242 3.17 11.88 13.65
N ASP A 243 2.23 12.47 12.95
CA ASP A 243 1.75 13.84 13.19
C ASP A 243 1.04 13.98 14.55
N GLU A 244 0.56 12.88 15.14
CA GLU A 244 0.03 12.83 16.51
C GLU A 244 1.13 12.63 17.58
N GLY A 245 2.42 12.54 17.16
CA GLY A 245 3.57 12.41 18.03
C GLY A 245 3.90 10.99 18.49
N LYS A 246 3.21 9.97 17.98
CA LYS A 246 3.56 8.56 18.21
C LYS A 246 4.83 8.21 17.47
N ILE A 247 5.67 7.37 18.06
CA ILE A 247 6.93 6.93 17.47
C ILE A 247 6.89 5.43 17.22
N TYR A 248 7.23 5.06 16.00
CA TYR A 248 7.47 3.68 15.61
C TYR A 248 8.94 3.49 15.31
N THR A 249 9.52 2.43 15.83
CA THR A 249 10.92 2.08 15.61
C THR A 249 11.04 0.63 15.15
N ALA A 250 11.85 0.41 14.14
CA ALA A 250 12.20 -0.94 13.68
C ALA A 250 13.68 -1.00 13.32
N THR A 251 14.29 -2.16 13.51
CA THR A 251 15.72 -2.39 13.26
C THR A 251 15.92 -3.61 12.38
N ILE A 252 16.89 -3.54 11.48
CA ILE A 252 17.27 -4.64 10.60
C ILE A 252 18.81 -4.73 10.51
N THR A 253 19.33 -5.97 10.45
CA THR A 253 20.74 -6.19 10.16
C THR A 253 20.98 -6.12 8.66
N MET A 254 21.86 -5.23 8.23
CA MET A 254 22.34 -5.14 6.86
C MET A 254 23.84 -5.47 6.80
N ASN A 255 24.23 -6.33 5.88
CA ASN A 255 25.64 -6.67 5.66
C ASN A 255 26.15 -5.89 4.44
N PHE A 256 26.91 -4.86 4.69
CA PHE A 256 27.51 -4.02 3.67
C PHE A 256 28.90 -4.52 3.29
N VAL A 257 29.20 -4.44 1.99
CA VAL A 257 30.56 -4.57 1.47
C VAL A 257 31.04 -3.15 1.22
N ALA A 258 32.15 -2.74 1.83
CA ALA A 258 32.70 -1.38 1.73
C ALA A 258 32.71 -0.88 0.26
N GLY A 259 32.46 0.39 0.09
CA GLY A 259 32.68 1.07 -1.19
C GLY A 259 34.20 1.18 -1.44
N ASN A 260 34.63 1.00 -2.68
CA ASN A 260 35.98 1.32 -3.10
C ASN A 260 36.13 2.82 -3.22
#